data_a465edd6979a21d6bd30a7072876700c
#
_entry.id   a465edd6979a21d6bd30a7072876700c
#
_cell.length_a   1.000
_cell.length_b   1.000
_cell.length_c   1.000
_cell.angle_alpha   90.00
_cell.angle_beta   90.00
_cell.angle_gamma   90.00
#
_symmetry.space_group_name_H-M   'P 1'
#
loop_
_entity.id
_entity.type
_entity.pdbx_description
1 polymer ?
#
loop_
_entity_poly.entity_id
_entity_poly.type
_entity_poly.pdbx_seq_one_letter_code
_entity_poly.pdbx_strand_id
1 'polypeptide(L)'
;SFLCRAFLEERQDSVCTMPVNRKVLLYISKDSLSEGLRSGDELIFFAHVSPPSNNGNPDEFDYARYLRYKGISGIAFVASGNWKITGYRFSRSCRQIALEYRDRILDQYRALKFNPDEFAVLAALTVGYKEELSEDIRETYSVSGASHVLALSGLHIGFLYMMLLFFLKWLPGNAFGVRLFRAVVIITALWGFAFFTGLSPSVVRSVIMFSLLALSVLSRRTGISLNTLARSEERRVGKE
;
A
#
# COMPACT_ATOMS: atom_id res chain seq x y z
N SER A 1 -12.03 -7.26 17.10
CA SER A 1 -12.81 -6.44 16.15
C SER A 1 -12.09 -6.34 14.82
N PHE A 2 -12.83 -6.42 13.72
CA PHE A 2 -12.35 -6.07 12.39
C PHE A 2 -12.37 -4.58 12.21
N LEU A 3 -11.25 -4.01 11.72
CA LEU A 3 -11.14 -2.59 11.40
C LEU A 3 -11.35 -2.39 9.90
N CYS A 4 -12.45 -1.76 9.51
CA CYS A 4 -12.78 -1.47 8.12
C CYS A 4 -12.82 0.03 7.86
N ARG A 5 -12.34 0.46 6.67
CA ARG A 5 -12.61 1.81 6.17
C ARG A 5 -13.76 1.73 5.19
N ALA A 6 -14.83 2.44 5.48
CA ALA A 6 -16.02 2.47 4.64
C ALA A 6 -16.32 3.89 4.14
N PHE A 7 -16.98 3.97 3.00
CA PHE A 7 -17.64 5.18 2.53
C PHE A 7 -19.09 5.12 2.94
N LEU A 8 -19.51 6.05 3.78
CA LEU A 8 -20.91 6.24 4.13
C LEU A 8 -21.56 7.03 3.00
N GLU A 9 -22.41 6.38 2.21
CA GLU A 9 -23.10 6.99 1.07
C GLU A 9 -24.40 7.61 1.50
N GLU A 10 -25.17 6.88 2.29
CA GLU A 10 -26.48 7.30 2.76
C GLU A 10 -26.61 7.12 4.27
N ARG A 11 -27.30 8.02 4.89
CA ARG A 11 -27.76 7.91 6.27
C ARG A 11 -29.27 7.89 6.26
N GLN A 12 -29.83 6.82 6.78
CA GLN A 12 -31.27 6.70 6.99
C GLN A 12 -31.59 7.03 8.45
N ASP A 13 -32.43 8.02 8.65
CA ASP A 13 -33.04 8.33 9.93
C ASP A 13 -34.52 7.92 9.87
N SER A 14 -35.25 7.93 11.00
CA SER A 14 -36.65 7.50 11.08
C SER A 14 -37.57 8.23 10.11
N VAL A 15 -37.18 9.37 9.57
CA VAL A 15 -38.00 10.29 8.77
C VAL A 15 -37.47 10.49 7.35
N CYS A 16 -36.14 10.40 7.13
CA CYS A 16 -35.56 10.66 5.80
C CYS A 16 -34.26 9.93 5.56
N THR A 17 -33.98 9.70 4.28
CA THR A 17 -32.66 9.22 3.79
C THR A 17 -31.90 10.41 3.25
N MET A 18 -30.67 10.64 3.76
CA MET A 18 -29.80 11.72 3.31
C MET A 18 -28.51 11.17 2.72
N PRO A 19 -28.07 11.61 1.54
CA PRO A 19 -26.78 11.29 1.00
C PRO A 19 -25.69 11.98 1.82
N VAL A 20 -24.69 11.25 2.29
CA VAL A 20 -23.67 11.79 3.20
C VAL A 20 -22.28 11.84 2.57
N ASN A 21 -21.93 10.88 1.73
CA ASN A 21 -20.64 10.74 1.04
C ASN A 21 -19.41 11.08 1.89
N ARG A 22 -19.22 10.38 3.01
CA ARG A 22 -18.11 10.58 3.94
C ARG A 22 -17.37 9.29 4.25
N LYS A 23 -16.06 9.40 4.49
CA LYS A 23 -15.25 8.26 4.95
C LYS A 23 -15.45 8.08 6.45
N VAL A 24 -15.75 6.85 6.85
CA VAL A 24 -15.89 6.45 8.24
C VAL A 24 -15.02 5.25 8.55
N LEU A 25 -14.63 5.13 9.80
CA LEU A 25 -13.89 4.00 10.33
C LEU A 25 -14.87 3.11 11.09
N LEU A 26 -15.05 1.87 10.64
CA LEU A 26 -15.95 0.91 11.25
C LEU A 26 -15.14 -0.13 12.03
N TYR A 27 -15.49 -0.30 13.29
CA TYR A 27 -15.04 -1.40 14.14
C TYR A 27 -16.17 -2.42 14.23
N ILE A 28 -16.05 -3.51 13.47
CA ILE A 28 -17.06 -4.57 13.43
C ILE A 28 -16.65 -5.68 14.41
N SER A 29 -17.57 -6.15 15.23
CA SER A 29 -17.34 -7.28 16.11
C SER A 29 -16.98 -8.52 15.28
N LYS A 30 -16.04 -9.33 15.82
CA LYS A 30 -15.60 -10.54 15.16
C LYS A 30 -16.69 -11.61 15.28
N ASP A 31 -17.28 -12.01 14.19
CA ASP A 31 -18.26 -13.08 14.07
C ASP A 31 -18.00 -13.90 12.79
N SER A 32 -18.67 -15.01 12.62
CA SER A 32 -18.50 -15.88 11.45
C SER A 32 -18.86 -15.18 10.13
N LEU A 33 -19.73 -14.17 10.17
CA LEU A 33 -20.08 -13.37 8.97
C LEU A 33 -18.98 -12.37 8.63
N SER A 34 -18.29 -11.82 9.65
CA SER A 34 -17.23 -10.84 9.44
C SER A 34 -15.98 -11.43 8.77
N GLU A 35 -15.74 -12.74 8.90
CA GLU A 35 -14.66 -13.44 8.19
C GLU A 35 -14.88 -13.50 6.68
N GLY A 36 -16.12 -13.40 6.24
CA GLY A 36 -16.51 -13.36 4.82
C GLY A 36 -16.43 -11.99 4.17
N LEU A 37 -16.21 -10.92 4.94
CA LEU A 37 -16.17 -9.55 4.45
C LEU A 37 -14.99 -9.32 3.50
N ARG A 38 -15.30 -8.75 2.32
CA ARG A 38 -14.32 -8.40 1.31
C ARG A 38 -14.34 -6.91 1.00
N SER A 39 -13.24 -6.43 0.51
CA SER A 39 -13.16 -5.05 0.03
C SER A 39 -14.05 -4.86 -1.19
N GLY A 40 -15.01 -3.93 -1.11
CA GLY A 40 -16.01 -3.67 -2.15
C GLY A 40 -17.41 -4.15 -1.79
N ASP A 41 -17.59 -4.85 -0.67
CA ASP A 41 -18.91 -5.22 -0.19
C ASP A 41 -19.69 -3.98 0.24
N GLU A 42 -20.96 -3.98 -0.08
CA GLU A 42 -21.93 -2.96 0.29
C GLU A 42 -22.67 -3.42 1.55
N LEU A 43 -22.61 -2.59 2.58
CA LEU A 43 -23.11 -2.92 3.91
C LEU A 43 -24.21 -1.97 4.34
N ILE A 44 -25.26 -2.49 4.94
CA ILE A 44 -26.16 -1.73 5.80
C ILE A 44 -25.82 -2.09 7.24
N PHE A 45 -25.64 -1.07 8.08
CA PHE A 45 -25.37 -1.27 9.50
C PHE A 45 -26.14 -0.27 10.36
N PHE A 46 -26.40 -0.69 11.58
CA PHE A 46 -27.03 0.15 12.61
C PHE A 46 -26.00 0.42 13.70
N ALA A 47 -25.52 1.66 13.75
CA ALA A 47 -24.55 2.09 14.77
C ALA A 47 -24.54 3.61 14.92
N HIS A 48 -24.13 4.07 16.10
CA HIS A 48 -23.87 5.49 16.33
C HIS A 48 -22.52 5.89 15.74
N VAL A 49 -22.53 6.87 14.83
CA VAL A 49 -21.31 7.43 14.25
C VAL A 49 -20.90 8.66 15.06
N SER A 50 -19.79 8.56 15.77
CA SER A 50 -19.20 9.66 16.54
C SER A 50 -18.03 10.31 15.83
N PRO A 51 -17.77 11.62 16.01
CA PRO A 51 -16.55 12.23 15.52
C PRO A 51 -15.32 11.63 16.22
N PRO A 52 -14.16 11.55 15.54
CA PRO A 52 -12.94 11.12 16.19
C PRO A 52 -12.57 12.01 17.36
N SER A 53 -12.31 11.43 18.52
CA SER A 53 -11.89 12.12 19.75
C SER A 53 -10.60 11.49 20.29
N ASN A 54 -9.84 12.29 21.05
CA ASN A 54 -8.67 11.82 21.80
C ASN A 54 -9.08 11.51 23.24
N ASN A 55 -8.30 10.68 23.92
CA ASN A 55 -8.56 10.31 25.32
C ASN A 55 -8.18 11.43 26.30
N GLY A 56 -7.43 12.45 25.85
CA GLY A 56 -7.06 13.61 26.65
C GLY A 56 -5.86 13.38 27.59
N ASN A 57 -5.04 12.36 27.36
CA ASN A 57 -3.82 12.16 28.12
C ASN A 57 -2.75 13.20 27.72
N PRO A 58 -1.94 13.69 28.69
CA PRO A 58 -0.81 14.56 28.39
C PRO A 58 0.15 13.86 27.39
N ASP A 59 0.63 14.62 26.41
CA ASP A 59 1.56 14.16 25.36
C ASP A 59 1.07 12.98 24.50
N GLU A 60 -0.24 12.70 24.52
CA GLU A 60 -0.84 11.67 23.67
C GLU A 60 -0.80 12.09 22.18
N PHE A 61 -0.51 11.12 21.33
CA PHE A 61 -0.63 11.31 19.88
C PHE A 61 -2.04 11.76 19.49
N ASP A 62 -2.16 12.91 18.83
CA ASP A 62 -3.46 13.46 18.39
C ASP A 62 -4.06 12.59 17.28
N TYR A 63 -4.71 11.49 17.72
CA TYR A 63 -5.34 10.52 16.84
C TYR A 63 -6.52 11.12 16.07
N ALA A 64 -7.28 12.00 16.69
CA ALA A 64 -8.41 12.68 16.05
C ALA A 64 -7.94 13.56 14.89
N ARG A 65 -6.84 14.29 15.06
CA ARG A 65 -6.22 15.10 14.02
C ARG A 65 -5.66 14.23 12.89
N TYR A 66 -5.00 13.13 13.25
CA TYR A 66 -4.50 12.15 12.25
C TYR A 66 -5.62 11.59 11.38
N LEU A 67 -6.77 11.18 11.97
CA LEU A 67 -7.91 10.65 11.22
C LEU A 67 -8.53 11.72 10.30
N ARG A 68 -8.62 12.97 10.77
CA ARG A 68 -9.08 14.10 9.94
C ARG A 68 -8.18 14.33 8.74
N TYR A 69 -6.85 14.26 8.89
CA TYR A 69 -5.92 14.33 7.76
C TYR A 69 -6.08 13.16 6.78
N LYS A 70 -6.50 12.00 7.24
CA LYS A 70 -6.87 10.85 6.39
C LYS A 70 -8.23 11.01 5.72
N GLY A 71 -8.95 12.10 5.99
CA GLY A 71 -10.30 12.36 5.48
C GLY A 71 -11.38 11.52 6.15
N ILE A 72 -11.10 10.92 7.31
CA ILE A 72 -12.06 10.14 8.08
C ILE A 72 -12.83 11.09 8.99
N SER A 73 -14.16 11.13 8.78
CA SER A 73 -15.06 12.08 9.45
C SER A 73 -15.75 11.48 10.66
N GLY A 74 -15.75 10.16 10.81
CA GLY A 74 -16.45 9.50 11.89
C GLY A 74 -15.91 8.13 12.21
N ILE A 75 -16.21 7.65 13.41
CA ILE A 75 -15.93 6.32 13.92
C ILE A 75 -17.23 5.69 14.35
N ALA A 76 -17.45 4.42 14.03
CA ALA A 76 -18.60 3.67 14.51
C ALA A 76 -18.20 2.28 14.97
N PHE A 77 -18.82 1.80 16.05
CA PHE A 77 -18.70 0.45 16.56
C PHE A 77 -19.97 -0.30 16.20
N VAL A 78 -19.83 -1.37 15.45
CA VAL A 78 -20.93 -2.19 14.95
C VAL A 78 -20.90 -3.52 15.66
N ALA A 79 -21.93 -3.79 16.45
CA ALA A 79 -22.08 -5.06 17.14
C ALA A 79 -22.47 -6.19 16.16
N SER A 80 -22.20 -7.43 16.58
CA SER A 80 -22.63 -8.61 15.85
C SER A 80 -24.17 -8.59 15.66
N GLY A 81 -24.65 -8.90 14.47
CA GLY A 81 -26.07 -8.88 14.12
C GLY A 81 -26.63 -7.50 13.71
N ASN A 82 -25.92 -6.40 13.95
CA ASN A 82 -26.36 -5.05 13.59
C ASN A 82 -25.86 -4.61 12.21
N TRP A 83 -25.46 -5.53 11.38
CA TRP A 83 -25.02 -5.24 10.02
C TRP A 83 -25.37 -6.39 9.07
N LYS A 84 -25.51 -6.08 7.80
CA LYS A 84 -25.84 -7.04 6.74
C LYS A 84 -25.17 -6.61 5.44
N ILE A 85 -24.68 -7.58 4.67
CA ILE A 85 -24.23 -7.37 3.30
C ILE A 85 -25.48 -7.26 2.43
N THR A 86 -25.58 -6.18 1.67
CA THR A 86 -26.70 -5.91 0.75
C THR A 86 -26.33 -6.07 -0.71
N GLY A 87 -25.07 -5.90 -1.02
CA GLY A 87 -24.61 -5.97 -2.38
C GLY A 87 -23.10 -5.99 -2.49
N TYR A 88 -22.63 -5.99 -3.72
CA TYR A 88 -21.23 -5.91 -4.07
C TYR A 88 -21.03 -4.87 -5.16
N ARG A 89 -20.27 -3.83 -4.86
CA ARG A 89 -19.94 -2.81 -5.85
C ARG A 89 -18.78 -3.26 -6.72
N PHE A 90 -19.00 -3.40 -8.00
CA PHE A 90 -18.00 -3.88 -8.97
C PHE A 90 -16.86 -2.88 -9.25
N SER A 91 -16.91 -1.65 -8.73
CA SER A 91 -15.88 -0.64 -8.94
C SER A 91 -14.63 -0.93 -8.07
N ARG A 92 -13.81 -1.87 -8.50
CA ARG A 92 -12.53 -2.18 -7.83
C ARG A 92 -11.47 -1.17 -8.24
N SER A 93 -10.84 -0.54 -7.27
CA SER A 93 -9.63 0.25 -7.56
C SER A 93 -8.46 -0.68 -7.89
N CYS A 94 -7.50 -0.20 -8.72
CA CYS A 94 -6.29 -0.97 -9.03
C CYS A 94 -5.56 -1.46 -7.77
N ARG A 95 -5.61 -0.68 -6.69
CA ARG A 95 -5.04 -1.04 -5.40
C ARG A 95 -5.76 -2.23 -4.76
N GLN A 96 -7.08 -2.29 -4.83
CA GLN A 96 -7.86 -3.42 -4.31
C GLN A 96 -7.52 -4.71 -5.04
N ILE A 97 -7.44 -4.62 -6.37
CA ILE A 97 -7.06 -5.76 -7.21
C ILE A 97 -5.64 -6.24 -6.84
N ALA A 98 -4.69 -5.32 -6.66
CA ALA A 98 -3.33 -5.65 -6.25
C ALA A 98 -3.29 -6.33 -4.87
N LEU A 99 -4.08 -5.87 -3.90
CA LEU A 99 -4.17 -6.48 -2.59
C LEU A 99 -4.79 -7.89 -2.65
N GLU A 100 -5.84 -8.10 -3.46
CA GLU A 100 -6.42 -9.42 -3.66
C GLU A 100 -5.42 -10.42 -4.28
N TYR A 101 -4.60 -9.97 -5.25
CA TYR A 101 -3.55 -10.82 -5.81
C TYR A 101 -2.46 -11.13 -4.78
N ARG A 102 -2.07 -10.15 -3.98
CA ARG A 102 -1.14 -10.35 -2.87
C ARG A 102 -1.66 -11.40 -1.88
N ASP A 103 -2.93 -11.29 -1.49
CA ASP A 103 -3.54 -12.21 -0.55
C ASP A 103 -3.62 -13.65 -1.13
N ARG A 104 -3.89 -13.81 -2.43
CA ARG A 104 -3.79 -15.12 -3.09
C ARG A 104 -2.39 -15.72 -3.04
N ILE A 105 -1.34 -14.92 -3.19
CA ILE A 105 0.05 -15.38 -3.06
C ILE A 105 0.32 -15.82 -1.63
N LEU A 106 -0.14 -15.07 -0.63
CA LEU A 106 -0.03 -15.43 0.77
C LEU A 106 -0.73 -16.76 1.08
N ASP A 107 -1.91 -17.00 0.51
CA ASP A 107 -2.62 -18.27 0.67
C ASP A 107 -1.84 -19.45 0.06
N GLN A 108 -1.16 -19.24 -1.07
CA GLN A 108 -0.26 -20.26 -1.63
C GLN A 108 0.95 -20.53 -0.72
N TYR A 109 1.53 -19.49 -0.09
CA TYR A 109 2.61 -19.68 0.87
C TYR A 109 2.13 -20.43 2.12
N ARG A 110 0.94 -20.15 2.63
CA ARG A 110 0.32 -20.90 3.76
C ARG A 110 0.14 -22.38 3.42
N ALA A 111 -0.22 -22.70 2.16
CA ALA A 111 -0.36 -24.07 1.68
C ALA A 111 0.95 -24.86 1.70
N LEU A 112 2.11 -24.19 1.64
CA LEU A 112 3.43 -24.82 1.69
C LEU A 112 3.86 -25.25 3.11
N LYS A 113 3.04 -24.95 4.14
CA LYS A 113 3.24 -25.37 5.55
C LYS A 113 4.61 -24.98 6.13
N PHE A 114 5.08 -23.77 5.84
CA PHE A 114 6.22 -23.18 6.53
C PHE A 114 5.93 -23.00 8.03
N ASN A 115 6.99 -22.94 8.85
CA ASN A 115 6.82 -22.49 10.23
C ASN A 115 6.26 -21.06 10.24
N PRO A 116 5.47 -20.67 11.27
CA PRO A 116 4.87 -19.33 11.35
C PRO A 116 5.89 -18.19 11.15
N ASP A 117 7.09 -18.33 11.74
CA ASP A 117 8.15 -17.34 11.66
C ASP A 117 8.78 -17.29 10.27
N GLU A 118 9.02 -18.44 9.64
CA GLU A 118 9.52 -18.53 8.28
C GLU A 118 8.53 -17.92 7.28
N PHE A 119 7.24 -18.23 7.44
CA PHE A 119 6.18 -17.66 6.65
C PHE A 119 6.13 -16.12 6.81
N ALA A 120 6.18 -15.62 8.05
CA ALA A 120 6.11 -14.20 8.34
C ALA A 120 7.29 -13.43 7.70
N VAL A 121 8.51 -13.96 7.80
CA VAL A 121 9.70 -13.37 7.18
C VAL A 121 9.62 -13.45 5.65
N LEU A 122 9.26 -14.60 5.09
CA LEU A 122 9.10 -14.77 3.64
C LEU A 122 8.06 -13.79 3.06
N ALA A 123 6.89 -13.69 3.71
CA ALA A 123 5.83 -12.79 3.30
C ALA A 123 6.25 -11.32 3.38
N ALA A 124 6.98 -10.94 4.44
CA ALA A 124 7.51 -9.58 4.58
C ALA A 124 8.52 -9.22 3.49
N LEU A 125 9.44 -10.13 3.16
CA LEU A 125 10.50 -9.91 2.18
C LEU A 125 10.02 -9.93 0.73
N THR A 126 9.04 -10.78 0.40
CA THR A 126 8.58 -10.98 -0.99
C THR A 126 7.44 -10.03 -1.38
N VAL A 127 6.39 -9.98 -0.56
CA VAL A 127 5.18 -9.20 -0.85
C VAL A 127 4.94 -8.02 0.09
N GLY A 128 5.85 -7.78 1.05
CA GLY A 128 5.78 -6.67 1.99
C GLY A 128 4.71 -6.82 3.06
N TYR A 129 4.24 -8.04 3.32
CA TYR A 129 3.22 -8.32 4.32
C TYR A 129 3.88 -8.49 5.70
N LYS A 130 3.58 -7.57 6.62
CA LYS A 130 4.25 -7.50 7.94
C LYS A 130 3.33 -7.81 9.11
N GLU A 131 2.06 -8.07 8.85
CA GLU A 131 1.04 -8.16 9.89
C GLU A 131 1.23 -9.41 10.77
N GLU A 132 1.85 -10.46 10.24
CA GLU A 132 2.13 -11.71 10.96
C GLU A 132 3.53 -11.79 11.58
N LEU A 133 4.35 -10.73 11.46
CA LEU A 133 5.65 -10.68 12.15
C LEU A 133 5.45 -10.59 13.66
N SER A 134 5.95 -11.60 14.39
CA SER A 134 5.98 -11.58 15.85
C SER A 134 6.85 -10.43 16.38
N GLU A 135 6.54 -9.95 17.58
CA GLU A 135 7.34 -8.88 18.20
C GLU A 135 8.79 -9.33 18.41
N ASP A 136 9.02 -10.61 18.76
CA ASP A 136 10.36 -11.17 18.94
C ASP A 136 11.21 -11.09 17.66
N ILE A 137 10.60 -11.40 16.50
CA ILE A 137 11.28 -11.25 15.20
C ILE A 137 11.57 -9.79 14.93
N ARG A 138 10.62 -8.88 15.16
CA ARG A 138 10.81 -7.45 14.97
C ARG A 138 11.93 -6.91 15.84
N GLU A 139 11.98 -7.32 17.11
CA GLU A 139 13.03 -6.93 18.04
C GLU A 139 14.39 -7.47 17.59
N THR A 140 14.49 -8.75 17.24
CA THR A 140 15.73 -9.37 16.74
C THR A 140 16.27 -8.63 15.53
N TYR A 141 15.41 -8.30 14.54
CA TYR A 141 15.82 -7.52 13.37
C TYR A 141 16.12 -6.06 13.68
N SER A 142 15.51 -5.50 14.72
CA SER A 142 15.79 -4.13 15.18
C SER A 142 17.14 -4.06 15.87
N VAL A 143 17.44 -4.97 16.76
CA VAL A 143 18.73 -5.05 17.47
C VAL A 143 19.90 -5.31 16.51
N SER A 144 19.68 -6.15 15.50
CA SER A 144 20.68 -6.41 14.46
C SER A 144 20.86 -5.24 13.46
N GLY A 145 20.07 -4.16 13.59
CA GLY A 145 20.05 -3.05 12.63
C GLY A 145 19.45 -3.38 11.27
N ALA A 146 18.90 -4.58 11.08
CA ALA A 146 18.35 -5.07 9.81
C ALA A 146 16.84 -4.82 9.66
N SER A 147 16.21 -4.05 10.53
CA SER A 147 14.77 -3.76 10.49
C SER A 147 14.31 -3.14 9.16
N HIS A 148 15.19 -2.41 8.48
CA HIS A 148 14.91 -1.82 7.17
C HIS A 148 14.84 -2.87 6.04
N VAL A 149 15.45 -4.05 6.22
CA VAL A 149 15.40 -5.15 5.24
C VAL A 149 14.02 -5.82 5.25
N LEU A 150 13.38 -5.94 6.42
CA LEU A 150 12.00 -6.42 6.55
C LEU A 150 10.96 -5.48 5.90
N ALA A 151 11.37 -4.24 5.60
CA ALA A 151 10.53 -3.33 4.85
C ALA A 151 10.91 -3.41 3.38
N LEU A 152 9.95 -3.71 2.49
CA LEU A 152 10.13 -3.48 1.07
C LEU A 152 10.51 -2.01 0.85
N SER A 153 11.78 -1.79 0.56
CA SER A 153 12.39 -0.47 0.46
C SER A 153 12.75 -0.15 -0.99
N GLY A 154 13.08 1.12 -1.23
CA GLY A 154 13.61 1.55 -2.52
C GLY A 154 14.87 0.80 -2.96
N LEU A 155 15.61 0.22 -2.01
CA LEU A 155 16.82 -0.55 -2.29
C LEU A 155 16.48 -1.85 -3.04
N HIS A 156 15.39 -2.53 -2.69
CA HIS A 156 14.91 -3.72 -3.42
C HIS A 156 14.56 -3.38 -4.87
N ILE A 157 13.90 -2.24 -5.08
CA ILE A 157 13.57 -1.76 -6.43
C ILE A 157 14.83 -1.38 -7.19
N GLY A 158 15.80 -0.74 -6.51
CA GLY A 158 17.11 -0.40 -7.08
C GLY A 158 17.87 -1.64 -7.53
N PHE A 159 17.89 -2.69 -6.69
CA PHE A 159 18.51 -3.96 -7.03
C PHE A 159 17.82 -4.63 -8.23
N LEU A 160 16.49 -4.70 -8.24
CA LEU A 160 15.72 -5.21 -9.37
C LEU A 160 16.00 -4.43 -10.66
N TYR A 161 16.04 -3.09 -10.58
CA TYR A 161 16.40 -2.23 -11.70
C TYR A 161 17.80 -2.51 -12.24
N MET A 162 18.80 -2.62 -11.37
CA MET A 162 20.17 -2.96 -11.75
C MET A 162 20.28 -4.35 -12.39
N MET A 163 19.58 -5.33 -11.85
CA MET A 163 19.51 -6.68 -12.39
C MET A 163 18.91 -6.68 -13.79
N LEU A 164 17.79 -5.98 -13.99
CA LEU A 164 17.17 -5.84 -15.31
C LEU A 164 18.07 -5.14 -16.30
N LEU A 165 18.77 -4.07 -15.90
CA LEU A 165 19.76 -3.40 -16.74
C LEU A 165 20.89 -4.35 -17.15
N PHE A 166 21.39 -5.15 -16.20
CA PHE A 166 22.46 -6.12 -16.46
C PHE A 166 22.03 -7.15 -17.51
N PHE A 167 20.86 -7.76 -17.36
CA PHE A 167 20.35 -8.74 -18.34
C PHE A 167 20.04 -8.12 -19.71
N LEU A 168 19.46 -6.92 -19.71
CA LEU A 168 19.11 -6.24 -20.96
C LEU A 168 20.32 -5.63 -21.68
N LYS A 169 21.48 -5.50 -21.00
CA LYS A 169 22.73 -5.10 -21.63
C LYS A 169 23.20 -6.08 -22.73
N TRP A 170 22.85 -7.37 -22.58
CA TRP A 170 23.18 -8.41 -23.55
C TRP A 170 22.43 -8.28 -24.88
N LEU A 171 21.37 -7.49 -24.95
CA LEU A 171 20.72 -7.19 -26.25
C LEU A 171 21.64 -6.26 -27.06
N PRO A 172 22.18 -6.71 -28.22
CA PRO A 172 23.03 -5.86 -29.04
C PRO A 172 22.19 -4.79 -29.74
N GLY A 173 22.72 -3.57 -29.81
CA GLY A 173 22.12 -2.48 -30.57
C GLY A 173 21.92 -1.21 -29.77
N ASN A 174 22.28 -0.08 -30.41
CA ASN A 174 22.09 1.28 -29.90
C ASN A 174 20.97 2.01 -30.62
N ALA A 175 20.23 1.32 -31.50
CA ALA A 175 19.09 1.88 -32.20
C ALA A 175 18.02 2.36 -31.23
N PHE A 176 17.28 3.40 -31.60
CA PHE A 176 16.21 3.96 -30.77
C PHE A 176 15.20 2.89 -30.35
N GLY A 177 14.84 1.97 -31.25
CA GLY A 177 13.91 0.88 -30.95
C GLY A 177 14.39 -0.06 -29.83
N VAL A 178 15.69 -0.42 -29.82
CA VAL A 178 16.26 -1.28 -28.77
C VAL A 178 16.26 -0.56 -27.41
N ARG A 179 16.56 0.73 -27.38
CA ARG A 179 16.51 1.52 -26.15
C ARG A 179 15.09 1.65 -25.63
N LEU A 180 14.14 1.91 -26.53
CA LEU A 180 12.72 1.97 -26.19
C LEU A 180 12.22 0.63 -25.61
N PHE A 181 12.56 -0.47 -26.30
CA PHE A 181 12.22 -1.82 -25.82
C PHE A 181 12.76 -2.08 -24.40
N ARG A 182 14.05 -1.78 -24.15
CA ARG A 182 14.66 -1.92 -22.81
C ARG A 182 13.91 -1.09 -21.77
N ALA A 183 13.59 0.17 -22.05
CA ALA A 183 12.88 1.03 -21.14
C ALA A 183 11.46 0.49 -20.84
N VAL A 184 10.73 0.03 -21.86
CA VAL A 184 9.40 -0.55 -21.70
C VAL A 184 9.46 -1.81 -20.84
N VAL A 185 10.41 -2.73 -21.10
CA VAL A 185 10.56 -3.95 -20.30
C VAL A 185 10.86 -3.63 -18.83
N ILE A 186 11.79 -2.69 -18.58
CA ILE A 186 12.15 -2.28 -17.22
C ILE A 186 10.94 -1.67 -16.51
N ILE A 187 10.26 -0.73 -17.14
CA ILE A 187 9.10 -0.07 -16.53
C ILE A 187 8.00 -1.09 -16.25
N THR A 188 7.68 -1.95 -17.21
CA THR A 188 6.65 -2.98 -17.01
C THR A 188 7.00 -3.93 -15.87
N ALA A 189 8.25 -4.38 -15.78
CA ALA A 189 8.71 -5.26 -14.71
C ALA A 189 8.63 -4.59 -13.33
N LEU A 190 9.05 -3.32 -13.23
CA LEU A 190 8.99 -2.55 -11.97
C LEU A 190 7.54 -2.31 -11.52
N TRP A 191 6.65 -1.94 -12.43
CA TRP A 191 5.23 -1.76 -12.12
C TRP A 191 4.54 -3.08 -11.81
N GLY A 192 4.92 -4.18 -12.49
CA GLY A 192 4.49 -5.53 -12.14
C GLY A 192 4.86 -5.89 -10.70
N PHE A 193 6.13 -5.65 -10.31
CA PHE A 193 6.57 -5.86 -8.94
C PHE A 193 5.80 -4.99 -7.93
N ALA A 194 5.58 -3.69 -8.24
CA ALA A 194 4.78 -2.81 -7.40
C ALA A 194 3.34 -3.34 -7.21
N PHE A 195 2.76 -3.91 -8.26
CA PHE A 195 1.44 -4.50 -8.20
C PHE A 195 1.41 -5.73 -7.28
N PHE A 196 2.39 -6.65 -7.40
CA PHE A 196 2.51 -7.82 -6.53
C PHE A 196 2.70 -7.45 -5.05
N THR A 197 3.37 -6.34 -4.76
CA THR A 197 3.57 -5.85 -3.40
C THR A 197 2.39 -5.03 -2.85
N GLY A 198 1.24 -5.04 -3.52
CA GLY A 198 0.03 -4.34 -3.10
C GLY A 198 0.12 -2.82 -3.21
N LEU A 199 0.95 -2.29 -4.12
CA LEU A 199 1.14 -0.85 -4.37
C LEU A 199 1.47 -0.07 -3.09
N SER A 200 2.40 -0.58 -2.28
CA SER A 200 2.82 0.13 -1.07
C SER A 200 3.42 1.50 -1.43
N PRO A 201 3.16 2.56 -0.65
CA PRO A 201 3.60 3.93 -1.00
C PRO A 201 5.11 4.07 -1.18
N SER A 202 5.91 3.30 -0.42
CA SER A 202 7.37 3.26 -0.53
C SER A 202 7.82 2.70 -1.88
N VAL A 203 7.25 1.57 -2.29
CA VAL A 203 7.55 0.90 -3.57
C VAL A 203 7.12 1.77 -4.74
N VAL A 204 5.90 2.31 -4.73
CA VAL A 204 5.37 3.16 -5.80
C VAL A 204 6.27 4.38 -6.03
N ARG A 205 6.70 5.07 -4.96
CA ARG A 205 7.61 6.20 -5.06
C ARG A 205 8.93 5.82 -5.74
N SER A 206 9.51 4.70 -5.35
CA SER A 206 10.77 4.21 -5.95
C SER A 206 10.59 3.77 -7.40
N VAL A 207 9.50 3.10 -7.72
CA VAL A 207 9.18 2.69 -9.09
C VAL A 207 9.00 3.89 -10.01
N ILE A 208 8.33 4.95 -9.56
CA ILE A 208 8.22 6.21 -10.33
C ILE A 208 9.61 6.78 -10.60
N MET A 209 10.46 6.88 -9.58
CA MET A 209 11.82 7.41 -9.72
C MET A 209 12.65 6.59 -10.72
N PHE A 210 12.66 5.26 -10.60
CA PHE A 210 13.40 4.39 -11.51
C PHE A 210 12.78 4.33 -12.92
N SER A 211 11.46 4.51 -13.06
CA SER A 211 10.81 4.67 -14.36
C SER A 211 11.26 5.95 -15.08
N LEU A 212 11.38 7.05 -14.35
CA LEU A 212 11.93 8.30 -14.89
C LEU A 212 13.41 8.14 -15.31
N LEU A 213 14.20 7.41 -14.51
CA LEU A 213 15.59 7.08 -14.88
C LEU A 213 15.64 6.23 -16.16
N ALA A 214 14.79 5.21 -16.29
CA ALA A 214 14.71 4.39 -17.50
C ALA A 214 14.33 5.21 -18.74
N LEU A 215 13.39 6.16 -18.60
CA LEU A 215 13.01 7.07 -19.67
C LEU A 215 14.10 8.08 -20.02
N SER A 216 14.92 8.52 -19.06
CA SER A 216 16.02 9.43 -19.31
C SER A 216 17.08 8.86 -20.25
N VAL A 217 17.25 7.54 -20.25
CA VAL A 217 18.15 6.82 -21.16
C VAL A 217 17.66 6.88 -22.62
N LEU A 218 16.33 7.06 -22.85
CA LEU A 218 15.79 7.26 -24.20
C LEU A 218 16.16 8.63 -24.77
N SER A 219 16.15 9.66 -23.92
CA SER A 219 16.51 11.00 -24.33
C SER A 219 18.02 11.05 -24.53
N ARG A 220 18.49 11.18 -25.74
CA ARG A 220 19.92 11.34 -26.12
C ARG A 220 20.61 12.57 -25.49
N ARG A 221 19.98 13.29 -24.60
CA ARG A 221 20.61 14.39 -23.88
C ARG A 221 21.55 13.80 -22.83
N THR A 222 22.79 13.64 -23.23
CA THR A 222 23.95 13.52 -22.33
C THR A 222 23.91 14.73 -21.38
N GLY A 223 23.25 14.62 -20.25
CA GLY A 223 23.21 15.78 -19.36
C GLY A 223 22.23 15.74 -18.21
N ILE A 224 21.43 14.66 -18.06
CA ILE A 224 20.71 14.47 -16.80
C ILE A 224 21.58 13.50 -15.94
N SER A 225 22.70 14.00 -15.55
CA SER A 225 23.52 13.43 -14.50
C SER A 225 22.79 13.68 -13.16
N LEU A 226 23.11 12.91 -12.13
CA LEU A 226 22.78 13.18 -10.73
C LEU A 226 22.99 14.67 -10.33
N ASN A 227 23.91 15.38 -11.00
CA ASN A 227 24.10 16.82 -10.91
C ASN A 227 22.87 17.68 -11.29
N THR A 228 21.95 17.21 -12.13
CA THR A 228 20.76 18.00 -12.48
C THR A 228 19.68 17.84 -11.41
N LEU A 229 19.62 16.69 -10.74
CA LEU A 229 18.81 16.48 -9.55
C LEU A 229 19.34 17.30 -8.36
N ALA A 230 20.66 17.29 -8.14
CA ALA A 230 21.32 18.12 -7.13
C ALA A 230 21.13 19.63 -7.40
N ARG A 231 21.25 20.10 -8.65
CA ARG A 231 20.98 21.49 -9.02
C ARG A 231 19.50 21.90 -8.86
N SER A 232 18.55 20.95 -8.95
CA SER A 232 17.14 21.28 -8.69
C SER A 232 16.87 21.46 -7.19
N GLU A 233 17.66 20.81 -6.34
CA GLU A 233 17.60 21.00 -4.89
C GLU A 233 18.33 22.29 -4.45
N GLU A 234 19.51 22.60 -5.00
CA GLU A 234 20.22 23.86 -4.71
C GLU A 234 19.39 25.10 -5.07
N ARG A 235 18.58 25.06 -6.14
CA ARG A 235 17.68 26.17 -6.49
C ARG A 235 16.50 26.33 -5.52
N ARG A 236 16.17 25.32 -4.73
CA ARG A 236 15.14 25.43 -3.68
C ARG A 236 15.71 26.06 -2.40
N VAL A 237 16.94 25.72 -2.03
CA VAL A 237 17.61 26.21 -0.81
C VAL A 237 18.09 27.66 -0.96
N GLY A 238 18.34 28.14 -2.15
CA GLY A 238 18.82 29.51 -2.41
C GLY A 238 17.74 30.59 -2.59
N LYS A 239 16.48 30.33 -2.20
CA LYS A 239 15.35 31.26 -2.26
C LYS A 239 14.64 31.46 -0.92
N GLU A 240 15.30 31.17 0.20
CA GLU A 240 14.91 31.65 1.53
C GLU A 240 15.81 32.80 1.97
#